data_e1271cdaca510a77417a5624ed4fdbe7
#
_entry.id   e1271cdaca510a77417a5624ed4fdbe7
#
_cell.length_a   1.000
_cell.length_b   1.000
_cell.length_c   1.000
_cell.angle_alpha   90.00
_cell.angle_beta   90.00
_cell.angle_gamma   90.00
#
_symmetry.space_group_name_H-M   'P 1'
#
loop_
_entity.id
_entity.type
_entity.pdbx_description
1 polymer ?
#
loop_
_entity_poly.entity_id
_entity_poly.type
_entity_poly.pdbx_seq_one_letter_code
_entity_poly.pdbx_strand_id
1 'polypeptide(L)'
;MPDRGRTYGGRPRALIPQRTATQRPNMTDASAAHYWLMRRDLATPVPPPAWPPGIQPHPLTLERAAEVHRLLTLGYGSAAGCVADYPDWLAAFERDPECDPSLCVLAMRNETVVGVIVCWTSAFIRDLVVYPDVRHSGIGHALLNHLFTHLRTRNEASVDLHVMENNLAARRLYEKSAMVYLKRFDIPAA
;
A
#
# COMPACT_ATOMS: atom_id res chain seq x y z
N MET A 1 6.92 -23.59 -28.29
CA MET A 1 7.70 -22.62 -27.52
C MET A 1 7.35 -22.82 -26.06
N PRO A 2 8.27 -23.21 -25.18
CA PRO A 2 7.94 -23.68 -23.84
C PRO A 2 7.67 -22.52 -22.89
N ASP A 3 6.60 -22.71 -22.15
CA ASP A 3 6.19 -22.04 -20.93
C ASP A 3 7.38 -21.81 -19.97
N ARG A 4 7.72 -20.54 -19.71
CA ARG A 4 8.63 -20.19 -18.64
C ARG A 4 7.82 -19.97 -17.37
N GLY A 5 7.49 -21.09 -16.70
CA GLY A 5 7.01 -21.06 -15.33
C GLY A 5 7.96 -20.30 -14.45
N ARG A 6 7.59 -19.05 -14.09
CA ARG A 6 8.26 -18.28 -13.03
C ARG A 6 7.92 -18.95 -11.70
N THR A 7 8.84 -19.73 -11.18
CA THR A 7 8.79 -20.25 -9.82
C THR A 7 8.88 -19.06 -8.86
N TYR A 8 7.77 -18.73 -8.20
CA TYR A 8 7.73 -17.82 -7.05
C TYR A 8 8.45 -18.44 -5.86
N GLY A 9 9.77 -18.39 -5.87
CA GLY A 9 10.68 -18.86 -4.81
C GLY A 9 11.35 -17.71 -4.08
N GLY A 10 10.65 -16.60 -3.82
CA GLY A 10 11.10 -15.53 -2.93
C GLY A 10 9.95 -15.18 -2.01
N ARG A 11 10.08 -15.46 -0.71
CA ARG A 11 9.13 -14.95 0.30
C ARG A 11 9.11 -13.44 0.18
N PRO A 12 7.96 -12.78 -0.06
CA PRO A 12 7.88 -11.34 0.08
C PRO A 12 8.29 -11.04 1.52
N ARG A 13 9.37 -10.31 1.68
CA ARG A 13 9.81 -9.78 2.96
C ARG A 13 8.82 -8.70 3.34
N ALA A 14 7.66 -9.12 3.88
CA ALA A 14 6.70 -8.22 4.46
C ALA A 14 7.48 -7.40 5.49
N LEU A 15 7.62 -6.09 5.26
CA LEU A 15 7.95 -5.15 6.31
C LEU A 15 6.75 -5.10 7.26
N ILE A 16 6.59 -6.18 8.04
CA ILE A 16 5.90 -6.12 9.31
C ILE A 16 6.73 -5.13 10.12
N PRO A 17 6.16 -4.04 10.65
CA PRO A 17 6.91 -3.11 11.45
C PRO A 17 7.60 -3.86 12.57
N GLN A 18 8.93 -3.82 12.61
CA GLN A 18 9.72 -4.38 13.70
C GLN A 18 9.39 -3.53 14.94
N ARG A 19 8.65 -4.11 15.87
CA ARG A 19 8.43 -3.50 17.19
C ARG A 19 9.78 -3.42 17.87
N THR A 20 10.30 -2.21 18.08
CA THR A 20 11.36 -1.98 19.06
C THR A 20 10.82 -2.33 20.44
N ALA A 21 11.52 -3.25 21.10
CA ALA A 21 11.20 -3.74 22.43
C ALA A 21 11.35 -2.60 23.46
N THR A 22 10.27 -1.94 23.84
CA THR A 22 10.12 -1.31 25.16
C THR A 22 8.69 -0.79 25.31
N GLN A 23 7.77 -1.67 25.66
CA GLN A 23 6.62 -1.39 26.53
C GLN A 23 5.81 -2.69 26.63
N ARG A 24 5.78 -3.28 27.83
CA ARG A 24 4.89 -4.38 28.15
C ARG A 24 3.45 -3.84 28.25
N PRO A 25 2.52 -4.24 27.39
CA PRO A 25 1.11 -4.00 27.67
C PRO A 25 0.62 -5.07 28.64
N ASN A 26 -0.28 -4.64 29.52
CA ASN A 26 -1.01 -5.46 30.47
C ASN A 26 -1.63 -6.70 29.79
N MET A 27 -1.38 -7.88 30.34
CA MET A 27 -1.81 -9.18 29.86
C MET A 27 -3.30 -9.44 30.13
N THR A 28 -4.21 -8.91 29.31
CA THR A 28 -5.63 -9.36 29.29
C THR A 28 -6.35 -9.07 27.98
N ASP A 29 -5.72 -9.19 26.83
CA ASP A 29 -6.40 -9.49 25.55
C ASP A 29 -5.36 -9.80 24.45
N ALA A 30 -4.80 -11.00 24.49
CA ALA A 30 -3.94 -11.50 23.41
C ALA A 30 -4.85 -12.04 22.29
N SER A 31 -5.68 -11.18 21.70
CA SER A 31 -6.28 -11.47 20.41
C SER A 31 -5.15 -11.51 19.39
N ALA A 32 -4.81 -12.70 18.90
CA ALA A 32 -3.79 -12.87 17.88
C ALA A 32 -4.11 -11.92 16.71
N ALA A 33 -3.22 -10.95 16.49
CA ALA A 33 -3.41 -10.01 15.39
C ALA A 33 -3.17 -10.76 14.08
N HIS A 34 -4.06 -10.56 13.12
CA HIS A 34 -4.00 -11.24 11.83
C HIS A 34 -3.97 -10.22 10.71
N TYR A 35 -3.43 -10.64 9.56
CA TYR A 35 -3.54 -9.88 8.33
C TYR A 35 -3.92 -10.80 7.16
N TRP A 36 -4.51 -10.20 6.15
CA TRP A 36 -4.91 -10.86 4.92
C TRP A 36 -4.00 -10.49 3.78
N LEU A 37 -3.63 -11.47 2.96
CA LEU A 37 -3.18 -11.25 1.60
C LEU A 37 -4.42 -11.12 0.71
N MET A 38 -4.52 -10.00 0.01
CA MET A 38 -5.56 -9.78 -0.98
C MET A 38 -4.95 -9.61 -2.37
N ARG A 39 -5.68 -10.01 -3.40
CA ARG A 39 -5.26 -9.96 -4.81
C ARG A 39 -6.32 -9.33 -5.68
N ARG A 40 -5.89 -8.53 -6.63
CA ARG A 40 -6.67 -8.11 -7.79
C ARG A 40 -6.16 -8.85 -9.04
N ASP A 41 -7.04 -9.59 -9.71
CA ASP A 41 -6.78 -10.15 -11.03
C ASP A 41 -6.91 -9.03 -12.08
N LEU A 42 -5.81 -8.72 -12.77
CA LEU A 42 -5.74 -7.65 -13.76
C LEU A 42 -6.19 -8.10 -15.17
N ALA A 43 -6.46 -9.39 -15.39
CA ALA A 43 -7.12 -9.86 -16.61
C ALA A 43 -8.58 -9.40 -16.66
N THR A 44 -9.22 -9.19 -15.49
CA THR A 44 -10.58 -8.65 -15.42
C THR A 44 -10.61 -7.14 -15.69
N PRO A 45 -11.70 -6.59 -16.25
CA PRO A 45 -11.80 -5.16 -16.55
C PRO A 45 -11.53 -4.28 -15.31
N VAL A 46 -10.71 -3.26 -15.50
CA VAL A 46 -10.46 -2.23 -14.50
C VAL A 46 -11.22 -0.97 -14.92
N PRO A 47 -12.11 -0.45 -14.07
CA PRO A 47 -12.76 0.83 -14.34
C PRO A 47 -11.73 1.96 -14.47
N PRO A 48 -11.95 2.95 -15.33
CA PRO A 48 -11.09 4.13 -15.38
C PRO A 48 -11.05 4.83 -14.02
N PRO A 49 -9.90 5.44 -13.65
CA PRO A 49 -9.81 6.15 -12.39
C PRO A 49 -10.74 7.36 -12.37
N ALA A 50 -11.71 7.36 -11.46
CA ALA A 50 -12.63 8.49 -11.26
C ALA A 50 -12.07 9.42 -10.16
N TRP A 51 -11.29 10.41 -10.58
CA TRP A 51 -10.70 11.38 -9.67
C TRP A 51 -11.75 12.35 -9.16
N PRO A 52 -11.83 12.61 -7.85
CA PRO A 52 -12.71 13.65 -7.30
C PRO A 52 -12.34 15.05 -7.83
N PRO A 53 -13.30 15.98 -7.88
CA PRO A 53 -13.03 17.34 -8.32
C PRO A 53 -11.87 17.99 -7.57
N GLY A 54 -10.95 18.62 -8.30
CA GLY A 54 -9.77 19.27 -7.73
C GLY A 54 -8.65 18.33 -7.29
N ILE A 55 -8.78 17.02 -7.54
CA ILE A 55 -7.71 16.03 -7.29
C ILE A 55 -7.12 15.58 -8.62
N GLN A 56 -5.79 15.56 -8.70
CA GLN A 56 -5.05 15.11 -9.87
C GLN A 56 -3.97 14.08 -9.49
N PRO A 57 -3.72 13.07 -10.35
CA PRO A 57 -2.60 12.16 -10.16
C PRO A 57 -1.28 12.83 -10.55
N HIS A 58 -0.24 12.60 -9.76
CA HIS A 58 1.13 13.00 -10.08
C HIS A 58 2.09 11.84 -9.79
N PRO A 59 3.19 11.71 -10.52
CA PRO A 59 4.23 10.74 -10.15
C PRO A 59 4.87 11.16 -8.82
N LEU A 60 5.34 10.18 -8.07
CA LEU A 60 6.14 10.44 -6.89
C LEU A 60 7.52 10.89 -7.32
N THR A 61 7.96 12.04 -6.82
CA THR A 61 9.32 12.55 -7.01
C THR A 61 10.02 12.70 -5.66
N LEU A 62 11.36 12.67 -5.65
CA LEU A 62 12.13 12.84 -4.42
C LEU A 62 11.89 14.20 -3.75
N GLU A 63 11.56 15.23 -4.52
CA GLU A 63 11.18 16.56 -3.99
C GLU A 63 9.95 16.51 -3.09
N ARG A 64 9.04 15.55 -3.34
CA ARG A 64 7.80 15.34 -2.55
C ARG A 64 7.97 14.28 -1.47
N ALA A 65 9.16 13.66 -1.35
CA ALA A 65 9.39 12.56 -0.40
C ALA A 65 9.07 12.94 1.06
N ALA A 66 9.40 14.16 1.48
CA ALA A 66 9.11 14.62 2.84
C ALA A 66 7.59 14.77 3.11
N GLU A 67 6.81 15.17 2.10
CA GLU A 67 5.34 15.25 2.21
C GLU A 67 4.73 13.85 2.28
N VAL A 68 5.25 12.93 1.46
CA VAL A 68 4.83 11.52 1.48
C VAL A 68 5.13 10.89 2.82
N HIS A 69 6.34 11.04 3.36
CA HIS A 69 6.71 10.54 4.67
C HIS A 69 5.78 11.05 5.78
N ARG A 70 5.47 12.36 5.80
CA ARG A 70 4.48 12.92 6.73
C ARG A 70 3.11 12.29 6.58
N LEU A 71 2.65 12.08 5.33
CA LEU A 71 1.37 11.46 5.07
C LEU A 71 1.34 10.01 5.55
N LEU A 72 2.40 9.23 5.32
CA LEU A 72 2.54 7.87 5.83
C LEU A 72 2.49 7.85 7.36
N THR A 73 3.26 8.73 8.02
CA THR A 73 3.30 8.83 9.48
C THR A 73 1.92 9.16 10.06
N LEU A 74 1.18 10.09 9.44
CA LEU A 74 -0.19 10.40 9.84
C LEU A 74 -1.17 9.24 9.57
N GLY A 75 -0.99 8.54 8.46
CA GLY A 75 -1.87 7.46 8.04
C GLY A 75 -1.76 6.22 8.88
N TYR A 76 -0.55 5.85 9.25
CA TYR A 76 -0.28 4.69 10.10
C TYR A 76 -0.48 4.99 11.59
N GLY A 77 -0.29 6.23 12.03
CA GLY A 77 -0.46 6.63 13.43
C GLY A 77 0.41 5.80 14.39
N SER A 78 0.16 5.93 15.67
CA SER A 78 0.87 5.18 16.71
C SER A 78 0.46 3.71 16.83
N ALA A 79 -0.64 3.30 16.20
CA ALA A 79 -1.25 1.98 16.40
C ALA A 79 -0.94 0.93 15.32
N ALA A 80 -0.48 1.34 14.13
CA ALA A 80 -0.39 0.45 12.98
C ALA A 80 1.04 0.13 12.50
N GLY A 81 2.05 0.66 13.15
CA GLY A 81 3.45 0.47 12.77
C GLY A 81 4.20 1.80 12.80
N CYS A 82 5.42 1.76 13.24
CA CYS A 82 6.29 2.93 13.25
C CYS A 82 6.85 3.14 11.84
N VAL A 83 6.54 4.27 11.22
CA VAL A 83 7.30 4.74 10.06
C VAL A 83 8.65 5.21 10.61
N ALA A 84 9.75 4.71 10.04
CA ALA A 84 11.10 5.13 10.43
C ALA A 84 11.26 6.65 10.28
N ASP A 85 12.24 7.23 10.94
CA ASP A 85 12.60 8.65 10.78
C ASP A 85 12.85 8.97 9.31
N TYR A 86 12.57 10.21 8.92
CA TYR A 86 12.62 10.61 7.52
C TYR A 86 13.94 10.25 6.80
N PRO A 87 15.14 10.49 7.38
CA PRO A 87 16.39 10.11 6.73
C PRO A 87 16.51 8.60 6.50
N ASP A 88 16.13 7.79 7.49
CA ASP A 88 16.21 6.33 7.41
C ASP A 88 15.16 5.78 6.43
N TRP A 89 13.94 6.33 6.46
CA TRP A 89 12.89 5.98 5.52
C TRP A 89 13.28 6.31 4.09
N LEU A 90 13.83 7.51 3.83
CA LEU A 90 14.26 7.94 2.51
C LEU A 90 15.41 7.05 1.99
N ALA A 91 16.41 6.81 2.83
CA ALA A 91 17.53 5.95 2.47
C ALA A 91 17.09 4.50 2.17
N ALA A 92 16.10 3.98 2.91
CA ALA A 92 15.52 2.67 2.66
C ALA A 92 14.72 2.66 1.35
N PHE A 93 13.95 3.73 1.08
CA PHE A 93 13.18 3.88 -0.14
C PHE A 93 14.07 3.96 -1.39
N GLU A 94 15.16 4.73 -1.35
CA GLU A 94 16.11 4.88 -2.46
C GLU A 94 16.93 3.60 -2.73
N ARG A 95 17.18 2.80 -1.70
CA ARG A 95 17.97 1.55 -1.82
C ARG A 95 17.11 0.32 -2.11
N ASP A 96 15.80 0.43 -2.02
CA ASP A 96 14.91 -0.70 -2.24
C ASP A 96 14.90 -1.08 -3.73
N PRO A 97 15.41 -2.27 -4.10
CA PRO A 97 15.48 -2.69 -5.50
C PRO A 97 14.10 -2.91 -6.13
N GLU A 98 13.05 -3.02 -5.30
CA GLU A 98 11.68 -3.11 -5.78
C GLU A 98 10.99 -1.74 -5.92
N CYS A 99 11.66 -0.66 -5.55
CA CYS A 99 11.12 0.68 -5.69
C CYS A 99 11.26 1.18 -7.14
N ASP A 100 10.13 1.37 -7.81
CA ASP A 100 10.05 2.03 -9.12
C ASP A 100 9.15 3.28 -8.97
N PRO A 101 9.69 4.50 -9.07
CA PRO A 101 8.89 5.72 -8.95
C PRO A 101 7.72 5.78 -9.93
N SER A 102 7.78 5.12 -11.08
CA SER A 102 6.69 5.04 -12.04
C SER A 102 5.47 4.25 -11.53
N LEU A 103 5.67 3.41 -10.51
CA LEU A 103 4.63 2.66 -9.82
C LEU A 103 4.14 3.36 -8.54
N CYS A 104 4.63 4.57 -8.28
CA CYS A 104 4.27 5.37 -7.12
C CYS A 104 3.48 6.60 -7.56
N VAL A 105 2.24 6.73 -7.09
CA VAL A 105 1.34 7.80 -7.53
C VAL A 105 0.87 8.63 -6.34
N LEU A 106 0.95 9.94 -6.50
CA LEU A 106 0.42 10.93 -5.57
C LEU A 106 -0.97 11.37 -6.03
N ALA A 107 -1.89 11.55 -5.10
CA ALA A 107 -3.10 12.33 -5.29
C ALA A 107 -2.83 13.74 -4.78
N MET A 108 -2.89 14.73 -5.67
CA MET A 108 -2.63 16.12 -5.35
C MET A 108 -3.93 16.91 -5.32
N ARG A 109 -4.08 17.77 -4.30
CA ARG A 109 -5.07 18.84 -4.28
C ARG A 109 -4.31 20.17 -4.32
N ASN A 110 -4.41 20.90 -5.44
CA ASN A 110 -3.53 22.04 -5.71
C ASN A 110 -2.06 21.55 -5.58
N GLU A 111 -1.24 22.22 -4.75
CA GLU A 111 0.16 21.87 -4.52
C GLU A 111 0.38 20.92 -3.32
N THR A 112 -0.70 20.37 -2.73
CA THR A 112 -0.62 19.56 -1.51
C THR A 112 -0.84 18.08 -1.80
N VAL A 113 0.03 17.22 -1.28
CA VAL A 113 -0.15 15.75 -1.32
C VAL A 113 -1.25 15.35 -0.35
N VAL A 114 -2.34 14.79 -0.86
CA VAL A 114 -3.50 14.33 -0.07
C VAL A 114 -3.69 12.82 -0.10
N GLY A 115 -2.94 12.11 -0.92
CA GLY A 115 -2.94 10.65 -0.97
C GLY A 115 -1.70 10.13 -1.68
N VAL A 116 -1.33 8.89 -1.38
CA VAL A 116 -0.21 8.19 -2.01
C VAL A 116 -0.52 6.71 -2.13
N ILE A 117 -0.10 6.12 -3.25
CA ILE A 117 0.02 4.69 -3.42
C ILE A 117 1.45 4.37 -3.83
N VAL A 118 2.06 3.39 -3.17
CA VAL A 118 3.41 2.88 -3.46
C VAL A 118 3.29 1.42 -3.82
N CYS A 119 3.77 1.05 -4.99
CA CYS A 119 3.75 -0.33 -5.46
C CYS A 119 5.18 -0.76 -5.83
N TRP A 120 5.53 -1.97 -5.45
CA TRP A 120 6.79 -2.61 -5.81
C TRP A 120 6.77 -3.16 -7.23
N THR A 121 7.94 -3.36 -7.81
CA THR A 121 8.12 -3.98 -9.15
C THR A 121 7.58 -5.41 -9.22
N SER A 122 7.45 -6.09 -8.07
CA SER A 122 6.78 -7.39 -7.93
C SER A 122 5.24 -7.31 -8.05
N ALA A 123 4.68 -6.15 -8.39
CA ALA A 123 3.24 -5.88 -8.37
C ALA A 123 2.62 -6.09 -6.98
N PHE A 124 3.29 -5.60 -5.94
CA PHE A 124 2.81 -5.62 -4.57
C PHE A 124 2.60 -4.20 -4.05
N ILE A 125 1.38 -3.85 -3.67
CA ILE A 125 1.06 -2.55 -3.05
C ILE A 125 1.60 -2.55 -1.64
N ARG A 126 2.64 -1.75 -1.42
CA ARG A 126 3.29 -1.57 -0.13
C ARG A 126 2.50 -0.62 0.77
N ASP A 127 2.14 0.54 0.22
CA ASP A 127 1.46 1.60 0.96
C ASP A 127 0.28 2.16 0.15
N LEU A 128 -0.82 2.42 0.83
CA LEU A 128 -1.94 3.21 0.33
C LEU A 128 -2.48 4.06 1.48
N VAL A 129 -2.23 5.35 1.41
CA VAL A 129 -2.65 6.29 2.45
C VAL A 129 -3.36 7.49 1.84
N VAL A 130 -4.46 7.89 2.46
CA VAL A 130 -5.21 9.12 2.15
C VAL A 130 -5.28 9.97 3.41
N TYR A 131 -5.02 11.27 3.25
CA TYR A 131 -5.05 12.23 4.34
C TYR A 131 -6.40 12.15 5.09
N PRO A 132 -6.41 12.10 6.43
CA PRO A 132 -7.61 11.85 7.22
C PRO A 132 -8.82 12.71 6.83
N ASP A 133 -8.63 14.02 6.65
CA ASP A 133 -9.70 14.98 6.41
C ASP A 133 -10.36 14.85 5.02
N VAL A 134 -9.74 14.09 4.11
CA VAL A 134 -10.27 13.85 2.75
C VAL A 134 -10.55 12.38 2.48
N ARG A 135 -10.58 11.56 3.52
CA ARG A 135 -11.05 10.17 3.40
C ARG A 135 -12.52 10.12 2.97
N HIS A 136 -12.94 8.98 2.48
CA HIS A 136 -14.31 8.74 1.98
C HIS A 136 -14.74 9.61 0.78
N SER A 137 -13.82 10.39 0.18
CA SER A 137 -14.07 11.21 -1.01
C SER A 137 -13.83 10.48 -2.35
N GLY A 138 -13.42 9.21 -2.33
CA GLY A 138 -13.12 8.42 -3.53
C GLY A 138 -11.62 8.41 -3.93
N ILE A 139 -10.76 9.18 -3.29
CA ILE A 139 -9.32 9.27 -3.63
C ILE A 139 -8.63 7.91 -3.59
N GLY A 140 -8.84 7.10 -2.55
CA GLY A 140 -8.22 5.79 -2.43
C GLY A 140 -8.62 4.83 -3.57
N HIS A 141 -9.89 4.88 -3.99
CA HIS A 141 -10.38 4.10 -5.13
C HIS A 141 -9.79 4.58 -6.46
N ALA A 142 -9.65 5.90 -6.64
CA ALA A 142 -9.04 6.48 -7.82
C ALA A 142 -7.54 6.11 -7.93
N LEU A 143 -6.80 6.14 -6.81
CA LEU A 143 -5.40 5.69 -6.74
C LEU A 143 -5.26 4.20 -7.13
N LEU A 144 -6.10 3.33 -6.60
CA LEU A 144 -6.10 1.90 -6.94
C LEU A 144 -6.39 1.67 -8.42
N ASN A 145 -7.45 2.26 -8.96
CA ASN A 145 -7.79 2.08 -10.38
C ASN A 145 -6.73 2.67 -11.31
N HIS A 146 -6.09 3.78 -10.93
CA HIS A 146 -4.96 4.35 -11.67
C HIS A 146 -3.79 3.38 -11.72
N LEU A 147 -3.37 2.84 -10.57
CA LEU A 147 -2.31 1.83 -10.49
C LEU A 147 -2.67 0.56 -11.27
N PHE A 148 -3.88 0.03 -11.10
CA PHE A 148 -4.32 -1.18 -11.80
C PHE A 148 -4.30 -1.00 -13.31
N THR A 149 -4.74 0.17 -13.81
CA THR A 149 -4.66 0.50 -15.24
C THR A 149 -3.21 0.53 -15.71
N HIS A 150 -2.32 1.14 -14.94
CA HIS A 150 -0.89 1.21 -15.27
C HIS A 150 -0.24 -0.19 -15.28
N LEU A 151 -0.48 -1.02 -14.27
CA LEU A 151 0.04 -2.39 -14.20
C LEU A 151 -0.45 -3.26 -15.37
N ARG A 152 -1.69 -3.09 -15.81
CA ARG A 152 -2.20 -3.77 -17.02
C ARG A 152 -1.42 -3.38 -18.28
N THR A 153 -1.02 -2.13 -18.43
CA THR A 153 -0.19 -1.71 -19.59
C THR A 153 1.21 -2.32 -19.54
N ARG A 154 1.66 -2.74 -18.37
CA ARG A 154 2.92 -3.47 -18.15
C ARG A 154 2.75 -5.00 -18.29
N ASN A 155 1.56 -5.48 -18.64
CA ASN A 155 1.20 -6.89 -18.74
C ASN A 155 1.33 -7.66 -17.42
N GLU A 156 1.14 -7.01 -16.28
CA GLU A 156 1.05 -7.69 -14.99
C GLU A 156 -0.29 -8.46 -14.91
N ALA A 157 -0.22 -9.71 -14.47
CA ALA A 157 -1.38 -10.58 -14.37
C ALA A 157 -2.25 -10.27 -13.14
N SER A 158 -1.62 -9.84 -12.06
CA SER A 158 -2.28 -9.54 -10.79
C SER A 158 -1.48 -8.55 -9.96
N VAL A 159 -2.11 -7.96 -8.95
CA VAL A 159 -1.46 -7.15 -7.92
C VAL A 159 -1.96 -7.56 -6.55
N ASP A 160 -1.03 -7.63 -5.60
CA ASP A 160 -1.26 -8.10 -4.24
C ASP A 160 -1.06 -6.97 -3.21
N LEU A 161 -1.65 -7.16 -2.04
CA LEU A 161 -1.36 -6.35 -0.85
C LEU A 161 -1.62 -7.15 0.43
N HIS A 162 -1.07 -6.64 1.53
CA HIS A 162 -1.46 -7.08 2.87
C HIS A 162 -2.36 -6.05 3.54
N VAL A 163 -3.37 -6.52 4.28
CA VAL A 163 -4.24 -5.67 5.10
C VAL A 163 -4.48 -6.29 6.45
N MET A 164 -4.36 -5.50 7.50
CA MET A 164 -4.69 -5.93 8.86
C MET A 164 -6.17 -6.32 8.95
N GLU A 165 -6.47 -7.41 9.63
CA GLU A 165 -7.84 -7.93 9.75
C GLU A 165 -8.79 -6.93 10.39
N ASN A 166 -8.32 -6.15 11.36
CA ASN A 166 -9.08 -5.10 12.04
C ASN A 166 -9.20 -3.79 11.25
N ASN A 167 -8.48 -3.62 10.12
CA ASN A 167 -8.61 -2.44 9.28
C ASN A 167 -9.81 -2.56 8.32
N LEU A 168 -11.01 -2.48 8.90
CA LEU A 168 -12.27 -2.67 8.17
C LEU A 168 -12.47 -1.63 7.05
N ALA A 169 -11.96 -0.40 7.24
CA ALA A 169 -12.09 0.66 6.24
C ALA A 169 -11.27 0.34 4.98
N ALA A 170 -10.03 -0.08 5.14
CA ALA A 170 -9.17 -0.48 4.02
C ALA A 170 -9.70 -1.74 3.33
N ARG A 171 -10.13 -2.75 4.10
CA ARG A 171 -10.73 -3.98 3.54
C ARG A 171 -11.92 -3.68 2.65
N ARG A 172 -12.87 -2.84 3.10
CA ARG A 172 -14.02 -2.41 2.29
C ARG A 172 -13.61 -1.67 1.02
N LEU A 173 -12.55 -0.86 1.07
CA LEU A 173 -12.00 -0.20 -0.11
C LEU A 173 -11.47 -1.22 -1.12
N TYR A 174 -10.69 -2.20 -0.65
CA TYR A 174 -10.10 -3.23 -1.51
C TYR A 174 -11.17 -4.16 -2.11
N GLU A 175 -12.16 -4.57 -1.33
CA GLU A 175 -13.31 -5.35 -1.81
C GLU A 175 -14.07 -4.60 -2.93
N LYS A 176 -14.36 -3.30 -2.73
CA LYS A 176 -14.98 -2.44 -3.75
C LYS A 176 -14.12 -2.27 -5.00
N SER A 177 -12.80 -2.42 -4.87
CA SER A 177 -11.86 -2.42 -5.98
C SER A 177 -11.65 -3.81 -6.57
N ALA A 178 -12.55 -4.75 -6.28
CA ALA A 178 -12.56 -6.13 -6.74
C ALA A 178 -11.28 -6.92 -6.39
N MET A 179 -10.65 -6.62 -5.25
CA MET A 179 -9.65 -7.48 -4.65
C MET A 179 -10.31 -8.59 -3.85
N VAL A 180 -9.74 -9.78 -3.89
CA VAL A 180 -10.24 -10.98 -3.20
C VAL A 180 -9.24 -11.44 -2.14
N TYR A 181 -9.75 -12.03 -1.06
CA TYR A 181 -8.92 -12.61 -0.02
C TYR A 181 -8.30 -13.91 -0.53
N LEU A 182 -6.98 -14.06 -0.41
CA LEU A 182 -6.27 -15.28 -0.79
C LEU A 182 -5.86 -16.10 0.43
N LYS A 183 -5.25 -15.45 1.42
CA LYS A 183 -4.70 -16.14 2.57
C LYS A 183 -4.68 -15.25 3.81
N ARG A 184 -4.99 -15.85 4.95
CA ARG A 184 -4.88 -15.23 6.28
C ARG A 184 -3.57 -15.65 6.93
N PHE A 185 -2.92 -14.72 7.59
CA PHE A 185 -1.68 -14.97 8.31
C PHE A 185 -1.81 -14.49 9.76
N ASP A 186 -1.16 -15.22 10.65
CA ASP A 186 -0.98 -14.80 12.03
C ASP A 186 0.21 -13.84 12.12
N ILE A 187 0.10 -12.79 12.92
CA ILE A 187 1.26 -11.98 13.28
C ILE A 187 1.96 -12.71 14.41
N PRO A 188 3.24 -13.11 14.25
CA PRO A 188 3.98 -13.74 15.33
C PRO A 188 3.95 -12.86 16.57
N ALA A 189 3.68 -13.46 17.73
CA ALA A 189 3.89 -12.80 19.00
C ALA A 189 5.38 -12.43 19.13
N ALA A 190 5.69 -11.18 19.48
CA ALA A 190 7.04 -10.71 19.67
C ALA A 190 7.66 -11.28 20.96
#